data_b92abc50bb250f4ef109c393e59fd3f3
#
_entry.id   b92abc50bb250f4ef109c393e59fd3f3
#
_cell.length_a   1.000
_cell.length_b   1.000
_cell.length_c   1.000
_cell.angle_alpha   90.00
_cell.angle_beta   90.00
_cell.angle_gamma   90.00
#
_symmetry.space_group_name_H-M   'P 1'
#
loop_
_entity.id
_entity.type
_entity.pdbx_description
1 polymer ?
#
loop_
_entity_poly.entity_id
_entity_poly.type
_entity_poly.pdbx_seq_one_letter_code
_entity_poly.pdbx_strand_id
1 'polypeptide(L)'
;MKNVVNLRSYANVSLIPTLVLLDLQQEYVASPRLFSIPDADEALQNCRLALTHARRIGLPVAFLRMIDRAPYFNPALSYSNWIPGFEPMTSEMVFERSKPSCYANREFAYAMSEGGGHFVLAGFSGEAGCLATAVEAFHRGHQVTYLADASASLRLNQIAASTVHQTVAELICLYGEVTTTRSWIAEQSASVSCVGG
;
A
#
# COMPACT_ATOMS: atom_id res chain seq x y z
N MET A 1 46.64 13.09 12.31
CA MET A 1 45.38 12.49 12.74
C MET A 1 44.48 12.34 11.53
N LYS A 2 44.13 11.13 11.12
CA LYS A 2 43.19 10.92 10.00
C LYS A 2 41.78 11.13 10.53
N ASN A 3 41.07 12.14 10.02
CA ASN A 3 39.64 12.31 10.28
C ASN A 3 38.89 11.13 9.66
N VAL A 4 38.46 10.18 10.49
CA VAL A 4 37.55 9.13 10.08
C VAL A 4 36.18 9.77 10.04
N VAL A 5 35.69 10.08 8.83
CA VAL A 5 34.32 10.54 8.63
C VAL A 5 33.40 9.36 8.89
N ASN A 6 32.59 9.45 9.94
CA ASN A 6 31.61 8.42 10.24
C ASN A 6 30.46 8.54 9.23
N LEU A 7 30.48 7.72 8.19
CA LEU A 7 29.48 7.69 7.13
C LEU A 7 28.06 7.35 7.64
N ARG A 8 27.94 6.75 8.82
CA ARG A 8 26.63 6.48 9.45
C ARG A 8 25.89 7.75 9.86
N SER A 9 26.58 8.87 10.09
CA SER A 9 25.91 10.16 10.38
C SER A 9 25.29 10.81 9.15
N TYR A 10 25.64 10.36 7.93
CA TYR A 10 25.01 10.78 6.68
C TYR A 10 23.89 9.83 6.20
N ALA A 11 23.74 8.66 6.84
CA ALA A 11 22.73 7.67 6.50
C ALA A 11 21.33 7.95 7.12
N ASN A 12 21.19 9.02 7.89
CA ASN A 12 19.91 9.47 8.42
C ASN A 12 19.25 10.55 7.54
N VAL A 13 19.32 10.40 6.22
CA VAL A 13 18.28 10.97 5.37
C VAL A 13 17.07 10.09 5.65
N SER A 14 16.13 10.59 6.45
CA SER A 14 14.81 9.97 6.62
C SER A 14 14.22 9.82 5.22
N LEU A 15 14.28 8.63 4.67
CA LEU A 15 13.72 8.35 3.35
C LEU A 15 12.24 8.61 3.44
N ILE A 16 11.76 9.59 2.70
CA ILE A 16 10.33 9.93 2.68
C ILE A 16 9.59 8.74 2.07
N PRO A 17 8.73 8.03 2.82
CA PRO A 17 8.06 6.86 2.29
C PRO A 17 7.03 7.26 1.23
N THR A 18 6.82 6.42 0.23
CA THR A 18 5.71 6.54 -0.71
C THR A 18 4.48 5.85 -0.14
N LEU A 19 3.33 6.52 -0.10
CA LEU A 19 2.06 5.84 0.19
C LEU A 19 1.62 5.07 -1.07
N VAL A 20 1.52 3.76 -0.96
CA VAL A 20 1.06 2.86 -2.03
C VAL A 20 -0.35 2.38 -1.74
N LEU A 21 -1.29 2.77 -2.57
CA LEU A 21 -2.70 2.37 -2.50
C LEU A 21 -2.99 1.33 -3.57
N LEU A 22 -3.30 0.11 -3.12
CA LEU A 22 -3.43 -1.05 -3.96
C LEU A 22 -4.90 -1.37 -4.23
N ASP A 23 -5.27 -1.42 -5.51
CA ASP A 23 -6.53 -1.93 -6.05
C ASP A 23 -7.80 -1.38 -5.38
N LEU A 24 -7.84 -0.08 -5.09
CA LEU A 24 -9.05 0.58 -4.60
C LEU A 24 -10.08 0.72 -5.74
N GLN A 25 -10.49 -0.43 -6.31
CA GLN A 25 -11.38 -0.56 -7.47
C GLN A 25 -12.77 -1.04 -7.07
N GLN A 26 -13.77 -0.62 -7.84
CA GLN A 26 -15.17 -1.01 -7.66
C GLN A 26 -15.40 -2.53 -7.60
N GLU A 27 -14.53 -3.32 -8.23
CA GLU A 27 -14.59 -4.78 -8.23
C GLU A 27 -14.58 -5.37 -6.82
N TYR A 28 -13.90 -4.70 -5.87
CA TYR A 28 -13.78 -5.16 -4.48
C TYR A 28 -14.94 -4.74 -3.56
N VAL A 29 -15.78 -3.82 -4.00
CA VAL A 29 -16.87 -3.29 -3.16
C VAL A 29 -18.25 -3.46 -3.79
N ALA A 30 -18.33 -3.72 -5.09
CA ALA A 30 -19.60 -3.94 -5.76
C ALA A 30 -20.17 -5.31 -5.41
N SER A 31 -21.45 -5.35 -5.09
CA SER A 31 -22.19 -6.59 -4.83
C SER A 31 -23.30 -6.76 -5.85
N PRO A 32 -23.53 -7.97 -6.40
CA PRO A 32 -22.78 -9.22 -6.15
C PRO A 32 -21.59 -9.36 -7.14
N ARG A 33 -20.37 -9.35 -6.63
CA ARG A 33 -19.17 -9.62 -7.43
C ARG A 33 -18.29 -10.67 -6.74
N LEU A 34 -17.51 -11.43 -7.51
CA LEU A 34 -16.69 -12.52 -6.98
C LEU A 34 -15.64 -12.03 -5.99
N PHE A 35 -15.07 -10.85 -6.26
CA PHE A 35 -14.02 -10.25 -5.43
C PHE A 35 -14.57 -9.24 -4.41
N SER A 36 -15.90 -9.15 -4.24
CA SER A 36 -16.48 -8.26 -3.23
C SER A 36 -16.03 -8.66 -1.83
N ILE A 37 -15.36 -7.75 -1.15
CA ILE A 37 -14.87 -7.91 0.22
C ILE A 37 -16.00 -7.55 1.19
N PRO A 38 -16.43 -8.47 2.07
CA PRO A 38 -17.36 -8.13 3.13
C PRO A 38 -16.76 -7.08 4.07
N ASP A 39 -17.56 -6.12 4.51
CA ASP A 39 -17.19 -5.13 5.52
C ASP A 39 -15.94 -4.30 5.16
N ALA A 40 -15.76 -3.98 3.85
CA ALA A 40 -14.64 -3.16 3.38
C ALA A 40 -14.67 -1.69 3.87
N ASP A 41 -15.78 -1.23 4.43
CA ASP A 41 -16.04 0.18 4.75
C ASP A 41 -15.02 0.76 5.74
N GLU A 42 -14.66 0.01 6.78
CA GLU A 42 -13.66 0.45 7.77
C GLU A 42 -12.28 0.60 7.12
N ALA A 43 -11.87 -0.37 6.34
CA ALA A 43 -10.59 -0.31 5.61
C ALA A 43 -10.57 0.87 4.63
N LEU A 44 -11.67 1.15 3.93
CA LEU A 44 -11.80 2.30 3.04
C LEU A 44 -11.73 3.64 3.80
N GLN A 45 -12.34 3.74 4.99
CA GLN A 45 -12.22 4.93 5.81
C GLN A 45 -10.76 5.18 6.22
N ASN A 46 -10.04 4.15 6.62
CA ASN A 46 -8.63 4.24 6.98
C ASN A 46 -7.74 4.53 5.75
N CYS A 47 -8.02 3.94 4.58
CA CYS A 47 -7.37 4.35 3.32
C CYS A 47 -7.57 5.85 3.02
N ARG A 48 -8.78 6.39 3.24
CA ARG A 48 -9.04 7.83 3.07
C ARG A 48 -8.26 8.69 4.06
N LEU A 49 -8.15 8.26 5.32
CA LEU A 49 -7.34 8.94 6.32
C LEU A 49 -5.87 8.97 5.92
N ALA A 50 -5.31 7.81 5.52
CA ALA A 50 -3.93 7.70 5.05
C ALA A 50 -3.67 8.60 3.83
N LEU A 51 -4.53 8.54 2.81
CA LEU A 51 -4.42 9.34 1.60
C LEU A 51 -4.51 10.84 1.90
N THR A 52 -5.47 11.26 2.72
CA THR A 52 -5.64 12.65 3.12
C THR A 52 -4.41 13.16 3.86
N HIS A 53 -3.86 12.35 4.77
CA HIS A 53 -2.64 12.70 5.49
C HIS A 53 -1.45 12.82 4.55
N ALA A 54 -1.21 11.84 3.69
CA ALA A 54 -0.11 11.85 2.72
C ALA A 54 -0.17 13.09 1.81
N ARG A 55 -1.34 13.40 1.25
CA ARG A 55 -1.57 14.61 0.43
C ARG A 55 -1.29 15.89 1.20
N ARG A 56 -1.73 15.96 2.47
CA ARG A 56 -1.55 17.13 3.34
C ARG A 56 -0.09 17.45 3.64
N ILE A 57 0.73 16.42 3.85
CA ILE A 57 2.15 16.59 4.19
C ILE A 57 3.09 16.45 2.99
N GLY A 58 2.53 16.27 1.78
CA GLY A 58 3.29 16.20 0.54
C GLY A 58 4.07 14.91 0.32
N LEU A 59 3.63 13.77 0.92
CA LEU A 59 4.22 12.47 0.60
C LEU A 59 3.94 12.08 -0.85
N PRO A 60 4.88 11.41 -1.52
CA PRO A 60 4.59 10.75 -2.79
C PRO A 60 3.46 9.72 -2.61
N VAL A 61 2.52 9.70 -3.56
CA VAL A 61 1.42 8.72 -3.58
C VAL A 61 1.47 7.94 -4.88
N ALA A 62 1.34 6.63 -4.76
CA ALA A 62 1.28 5.70 -5.88
C ALA A 62 -0.01 4.88 -5.81
N PHE A 63 -0.78 4.91 -6.87
CA PHE A 63 -1.95 4.06 -7.05
C PHE A 63 -1.61 2.89 -7.96
N LEU A 64 -1.96 1.70 -7.54
CA LEU A 64 -1.90 0.52 -8.39
C LEU A 64 -3.30 -0.03 -8.61
N ARG A 65 -3.57 -0.49 -9.83
CA ARG A 65 -4.79 -1.22 -10.13
C ARG A 65 -4.51 -2.51 -10.87
N MET A 66 -5.32 -3.52 -10.56
CA MET A 66 -5.35 -4.76 -11.31
C MET A 66 -6.07 -4.52 -12.64
N ILE A 67 -5.47 -5.05 -13.72
CA ILE A 67 -6.09 -5.09 -15.03
C ILE A 67 -6.03 -6.51 -15.57
N ASP A 68 -7.17 -7.02 -16.04
CA ASP A 68 -7.26 -8.31 -16.73
C ASP A 68 -8.20 -8.21 -17.95
N ARG A 69 -8.12 -9.18 -18.82
CA ARG A 69 -9.06 -9.36 -19.95
C ARG A 69 -10.27 -10.23 -19.59
N ALA A 70 -10.25 -10.86 -18.42
CA ALA A 70 -11.35 -11.64 -17.87
C ALA A 70 -12.57 -10.75 -17.56
N PRO A 71 -13.71 -11.31 -17.14
CA PRO A 71 -14.88 -10.52 -16.74
C PRO A 71 -14.67 -9.71 -15.44
N TYR A 72 -13.51 -9.86 -14.80
CA TYR A 72 -13.10 -9.14 -13.60
C TYR A 72 -11.89 -8.25 -13.90
N PHE A 73 -11.84 -7.08 -13.29
CA PHE A 73 -10.76 -6.08 -13.49
C PHE A 73 -10.57 -5.65 -14.95
N ASN A 74 -11.59 -5.84 -15.76
CA ASN A 74 -11.55 -5.49 -17.17
C ASN A 74 -11.75 -3.98 -17.35
N PRO A 75 -10.79 -3.26 -17.98
CA PRO A 75 -10.89 -1.80 -18.17
C PRO A 75 -12.12 -1.34 -18.96
N ALA A 76 -12.72 -2.24 -19.76
CA ALA A 76 -13.96 -1.94 -20.49
C ALA A 76 -15.22 -1.94 -19.59
N LEU A 77 -15.12 -2.37 -18.35
CA LEU A 77 -16.21 -2.45 -17.39
C LEU A 77 -16.05 -1.42 -16.28
N SER A 78 -17.16 -0.82 -15.83
CA SER A 78 -17.15 0.17 -14.74
C SER A 78 -16.60 -0.36 -13.42
N TYR A 79 -16.65 -1.66 -13.19
CA TYR A 79 -16.08 -2.30 -12.00
C TYR A 79 -14.55 -2.19 -11.90
N SER A 80 -13.86 -1.95 -13.01
CA SER A 80 -12.43 -1.67 -13.01
C SER A 80 -12.08 -0.23 -12.60
N ASN A 81 -13.05 0.66 -12.51
CA ASN A 81 -12.84 2.04 -12.09
C ASN A 81 -12.47 2.14 -10.62
N TRP A 82 -11.84 3.25 -10.28
CA TRP A 82 -11.58 3.59 -8.88
C TRP A 82 -12.86 3.69 -8.05
N ILE A 83 -12.77 3.35 -6.78
CA ILE A 83 -13.82 3.62 -5.81
C ILE A 83 -13.95 5.13 -5.65
N PRO A 84 -15.15 5.73 -5.63
CA PRO A 84 -15.34 7.17 -5.49
C PRO A 84 -14.57 7.77 -4.31
N GLY A 85 -13.81 8.83 -4.59
CA GLY A 85 -12.93 9.50 -3.64
C GLY A 85 -11.52 8.93 -3.56
N PHE A 86 -11.19 7.94 -4.41
CA PHE A 86 -9.82 7.41 -4.58
C PHE A 86 -9.30 7.62 -6.00
N GLU A 87 -9.83 8.59 -6.72
CA GLU A 87 -9.28 8.98 -8.01
C GLU A 87 -7.90 9.62 -7.81
N PRO A 88 -6.88 9.15 -8.56
CA PRO A 88 -5.55 9.76 -8.51
C PRO A 88 -5.56 11.21 -8.99
N MET A 89 -4.78 12.05 -8.33
CA MET A 89 -4.47 13.40 -8.84
C MET A 89 -3.44 13.33 -9.97
N THR A 90 -3.38 14.36 -10.81
CA THR A 90 -2.43 14.43 -11.95
C THR A 90 -0.96 14.36 -11.52
N SER A 91 -0.66 14.75 -10.28
CA SER A 91 0.69 14.70 -9.71
C SER A 91 1.04 13.37 -9.05
N GLU A 92 0.10 12.43 -9.00
CA GLU A 92 0.29 11.14 -8.33
C GLU A 92 0.63 10.06 -9.35
N MET A 93 1.39 9.06 -8.91
CA MET A 93 1.80 7.95 -9.76
C MET A 93 0.64 6.96 -9.92
N VAL A 94 0.44 6.46 -11.12
CA VAL A 94 -0.56 5.42 -11.43
C VAL A 94 0.11 4.30 -12.19
N PHE A 95 -0.03 3.08 -11.69
CA PHE A 95 0.54 1.88 -12.31
C PHE A 95 -0.54 0.80 -12.51
N GLU A 96 -0.39 0.03 -13.57
CA GLU A 96 -1.27 -1.09 -13.90
C GLU A 96 -0.50 -2.40 -13.80
N ARG A 97 -1.14 -3.44 -13.30
CA ARG A 97 -0.55 -4.76 -13.16
C ARG A 97 -1.56 -5.87 -13.47
N SER A 98 -1.06 -7.03 -13.85
CA SER A 98 -1.87 -8.22 -14.12
C SER A 98 -1.47 -9.43 -13.26
N LYS A 99 -0.62 -9.22 -12.26
CA LYS A 99 -0.14 -10.23 -11.32
C LYS A 99 -0.27 -9.70 -9.89
N PRO A 100 -0.30 -10.56 -8.85
CA PRO A 100 -0.55 -10.12 -7.48
C PRO A 100 0.43 -9.07 -6.94
N SER A 101 1.72 -9.22 -7.16
CA SER A 101 2.70 -8.26 -6.67
C SER A 101 2.68 -6.94 -7.47
N CYS A 102 2.82 -5.81 -6.79
CA CYS A 102 3.03 -4.50 -7.41
C CYS A 102 4.26 -4.47 -8.31
N TYR A 103 5.28 -5.22 -7.97
CA TYR A 103 6.54 -5.34 -8.73
C TYR A 103 6.39 -6.04 -10.09
N ALA A 104 5.24 -6.63 -10.38
CA ALA A 104 4.92 -7.07 -11.73
C ALA A 104 4.87 -5.92 -12.74
N ASN A 105 4.66 -4.69 -12.27
CA ASN A 105 4.87 -3.47 -13.05
C ASN A 105 6.32 -3.00 -12.89
N ARG A 106 7.06 -2.88 -14.01
CA ARG A 106 8.48 -2.51 -14.01
C ARG A 106 8.71 -1.05 -13.62
N GLU A 107 7.78 -0.17 -13.98
CA GLU A 107 7.86 1.26 -13.67
C GLU A 107 7.66 1.49 -12.17
N PHE A 108 6.72 0.74 -11.55
CA PHE A 108 6.60 0.72 -10.09
C PHE A 108 7.89 0.24 -9.42
N ALA A 109 8.44 -0.88 -9.88
CA ALA A 109 9.68 -1.42 -9.32
C ALA A 109 10.83 -0.41 -9.41
N TYR A 110 10.97 0.29 -10.54
CA TYR A 110 11.95 1.34 -10.73
C TYR A 110 11.69 2.53 -9.81
N ALA A 111 10.46 3.04 -9.77
CA ALA A 111 10.09 4.19 -8.93
C ALA A 111 10.36 3.93 -7.44
N MET A 112 10.05 2.73 -6.94
CA MET A 112 10.35 2.38 -5.54
C MET A 112 11.85 2.29 -5.27
N SER A 113 12.64 1.74 -6.19
CA SER A 113 14.08 1.67 -6.06
C SER A 113 14.74 3.05 -6.05
N GLU A 114 14.33 3.95 -6.95
CA GLU A 114 14.82 5.34 -7.00
C GLU A 114 14.37 6.14 -5.77
N GLY A 115 13.19 5.85 -5.22
CA GLY A 115 12.66 6.47 -4.01
C GLY A 115 13.26 5.92 -2.71
N GLY A 116 14.32 5.09 -2.79
CA GLY A 116 15.01 4.55 -1.62
C GLY A 116 14.37 3.30 -1.03
N GLY A 117 13.37 2.70 -1.69
CA GLY A 117 12.82 1.40 -1.33
C GLY A 117 11.94 1.38 -0.08
N HIS A 118 11.50 2.53 0.43
CA HIS A 118 10.60 2.58 1.59
C HIS A 118 9.21 3.03 1.17
N PHE A 119 8.20 2.23 1.50
CA PHE A 119 6.81 2.59 1.22
C PHE A 119 5.82 2.05 2.26
N VAL A 120 4.69 2.74 2.33
CA VAL A 120 3.55 2.38 3.18
C VAL A 120 2.48 1.77 2.29
N LEU A 121 2.04 0.57 2.62
CA LEU A 121 1.13 -0.24 1.81
C LEU A 121 -0.26 -0.31 2.44
N ALA A 122 -1.29 0.02 1.68
CA ALA A 122 -2.69 -0.10 2.04
C ALA A 122 -3.54 -0.51 0.83
N GLY A 123 -4.77 -0.96 1.04
CA GLY A 123 -5.71 -1.33 -0.02
C GLY A 123 -5.99 -2.82 -0.11
N PHE A 124 -6.38 -3.31 -1.28
CA PHE A 124 -6.98 -4.63 -1.49
C PHE A 124 -6.18 -5.50 -2.46
N SER A 125 -6.29 -6.80 -2.37
CA SER A 125 -6.70 -7.57 -1.19
C SER A 125 -5.48 -8.01 -0.40
N GLY A 126 -5.64 -8.13 0.91
CA GLY A 126 -4.55 -8.46 1.82
C GLY A 126 -3.85 -9.77 1.48
N GLU A 127 -4.64 -10.84 1.32
CA GLU A 127 -4.15 -12.22 1.08
C GLU A 127 -3.47 -12.42 -0.27
N ALA A 128 -3.72 -11.53 -1.23
CA ALA A 128 -3.13 -11.65 -2.57
C ALA A 128 -2.15 -10.50 -2.84
N GLY A 129 -2.67 -9.30 -3.13
CA GLY A 129 -1.85 -8.18 -3.58
C GLY A 129 -0.89 -7.66 -2.52
N CYS A 130 -1.38 -7.44 -1.29
CA CYS A 130 -0.54 -6.88 -0.22
C CYS A 130 0.54 -7.87 0.22
N LEU A 131 0.18 -9.12 0.49
CA LEU A 131 1.14 -10.14 0.91
C LEU A 131 2.20 -10.40 -0.17
N ALA A 132 1.79 -10.58 -1.43
CA ALA A 132 2.74 -10.80 -2.52
C ALA A 132 3.70 -9.61 -2.70
N THR A 133 3.21 -8.38 -2.52
CA THR A 133 4.02 -7.18 -2.61
C THR A 133 5.01 -7.07 -1.46
N ALA A 134 4.59 -7.35 -0.22
CA ALA A 134 5.46 -7.32 0.95
C ALA A 134 6.59 -8.36 0.85
N VAL A 135 6.27 -9.59 0.45
CA VAL A 135 7.27 -10.66 0.23
C VAL A 135 8.29 -10.24 -0.83
N GLU A 136 7.83 -9.73 -1.98
CA GLU A 136 8.74 -9.32 -3.05
C GLU A 136 9.57 -8.09 -2.68
N ALA A 137 9.01 -7.14 -1.94
CA ALA A 137 9.72 -5.99 -1.40
C ALA A 137 10.90 -6.44 -0.51
N PHE A 138 10.64 -7.37 0.41
CA PHE A 138 11.66 -7.94 1.28
C PHE A 138 12.83 -8.55 0.47
N HIS A 139 12.52 -9.34 -0.56
CA HIS A 139 13.55 -9.93 -1.43
C HIS A 139 14.34 -8.89 -2.23
N ARG A 140 13.79 -7.70 -2.45
CA ARG A 140 14.48 -6.58 -3.10
C ARG A 140 15.25 -5.69 -2.14
N GLY A 141 15.21 -5.97 -0.82
CA GLY A 141 15.79 -5.13 0.22
C GLY A 141 15.03 -3.83 0.48
N HIS A 142 13.77 -3.77 0.05
CA HIS A 142 12.87 -2.64 0.31
C HIS A 142 12.17 -2.80 1.66
N GLN A 143 11.76 -1.68 2.26
CA GLN A 143 11.08 -1.62 3.54
C GLN A 143 9.59 -1.34 3.32
N VAL A 144 8.74 -2.16 3.92
CA VAL A 144 7.28 -2.02 3.85
C VAL A 144 6.72 -1.77 5.23
N THR A 145 5.90 -0.73 5.36
CA THR A 145 5.00 -0.53 6.49
C THR A 145 3.58 -0.83 6.01
N TYR A 146 2.99 -1.91 6.48
CA TYR A 146 1.64 -2.32 6.11
C TYR A 146 0.61 -1.74 7.08
N LEU A 147 -0.36 -1.00 6.54
CA LEU A 147 -1.49 -0.48 7.31
C LEU A 147 -2.59 -1.54 7.37
N ALA A 148 -2.58 -2.37 8.41
CA ALA A 148 -3.49 -3.50 8.50
C ALA A 148 -4.96 -3.07 8.56
N ASP A 149 -5.28 -1.98 9.25
CA ASP A 149 -6.63 -1.44 9.35
C ASP A 149 -7.10 -0.66 8.10
N ALA A 150 -6.17 -0.36 7.17
CA ALA A 150 -6.46 0.20 5.85
C ALA A 150 -6.40 -0.86 4.74
N SER A 151 -6.55 -2.11 5.11
CA SER A 151 -6.59 -3.27 4.20
C SER A 151 -7.68 -4.22 4.63
N ALA A 152 -8.13 -5.06 3.71
CA ALA A 152 -9.07 -6.13 3.99
C ALA A 152 -8.80 -7.32 3.06
N SER A 153 -9.36 -8.47 3.40
CA SER A 153 -9.14 -9.72 2.68
C SER A 153 -10.44 -10.36 2.26
N LEU A 154 -10.38 -11.19 1.24
CA LEU A 154 -11.47 -12.07 0.84
C LEU A 154 -11.58 -13.26 1.80
N ARG A 155 -12.76 -13.82 1.88
CA ARG A 155 -12.92 -15.16 2.49
C ARG A 155 -12.22 -16.20 1.61
N LEU A 156 -11.59 -17.19 2.21
CA LEU A 156 -10.98 -18.32 1.49
C LEU A 156 -11.70 -19.60 1.85
N ASN A 157 -12.51 -20.12 0.94
CA ASN A 157 -13.34 -21.31 1.18
C ASN A 157 -14.21 -21.17 2.44
N GLN A 158 -13.90 -21.94 3.50
CA GLN A 158 -14.60 -21.93 4.76
C GLN A 158 -13.98 -20.97 5.79
N ILE A 159 -12.87 -20.31 5.47
CA ILE A 159 -12.18 -19.40 6.39
C ILE A 159 -12.80 -18.01 6.22
N ALA A 160 -13.26 -17.44 7.32
CA ALA A 160 -13.84 -16.10 7.33
C ALA A 160 -12.83 -15.03 6.89
N ALA A 161 -13.29 -13.97 6.22
CA ALA A 161 -12.45 -12.89 5.73
C ALA A 161 -11.61 -12.24 6.84
N SER A 162 -12.19 -12.05 8.03
CA SER A 162 -11.48 -11.51 9.20
C SER A 162 -10.32 -12.40 9.67
N THR A 163 -10.52 -13.72 9.69
CA THR A 163 -9.46 -14.69 10.04
C THR A 163 -8.36 -14.69 8.99
N VAL A 164 -8.73 -14.65 7.70
CA VAL A 164 -7.75 -14.53 6.61
C VAL A 164 -6.94 -13.26 6.78
N HIS A 165 -7.61 -12.13 7.00
CA HIS A 165 -6.96 -10.83 7.13
C HIS A 165 -6.00 -10.77 8.33
N GLN A 166 -6.42 -11.27 9.49
CA GLN A 166 -5.56 -11.36 10.67
C GLN A 166 -4.32 -12.23 10.39
N THR A 167 -4.51 -13.39 9.75
CA THR A 167 -3.38 -14.27 9.38
C THR A 167 -2.42 -13.57 8.41
N VAL A 168 -2.94 -12.81 7.45
CA VAL A 168 -2.12 -12.03 6.51
C VAL A 168 -1.28 -10.98 7.23
N ALA A 169 -1.86 -10.25 8.19
CA ALA A 169 -1.13 -9.27 8.97
C ALA A 169 0.04 -9.92 9.74
N GLU A 170 -0.20 -11.07 10.38
CA GLU A 170 0.86 -11.85 11.06
C GLU A 170 1.95 -12.35 10.08
N LEU A 171 1.56 -12.80 8.88
CA LEU A 171 2.53 -13.20 7.86
C LEU A 171 3.38 -12.03 7.36
N ILE A 172 2.78 -10.85 7.17
CA ILE A 172 3.49 -9.66 6.71
C ILE A 172 4.50 -9.17 7.76
N CYS A 173 4.27 -9.40 9.06
CA CYS A 173 5.26 -9.12 10.11
C CYS A 173 6.62 -9.81 9.91
N LEU A 174 6.66 -10.90 9.12
CA LEU A 174 7.91 -11.58 8.76
C LEU A 174 8.72 -10.84 7.69
N TYR A 175 8.11 -9.92 6.95
CA TYR A 175 8.68 -9.27 5.77
C TYR A 175 8.72 -7.75 5.86
N GLY A 176 8.02 -7.15 6.83
CA GLY A 176 7.91 -5.71 7.01
C GLY A 176 7.30 -5.34 8.34
N GLU A 177 7.03 -4.08 8.52
CA GLU A 177 6.34 -3.55 9.68
C GLU A 177 4.83 -3.60 9.47
N VAL A 178 4.07 -3.92 10.52
CA VAL A 178 2.60 -3.88 10.53
C VAL A 178 2.14 -2.89 11.58
N THR A 179 1.31 -1.93 11.19
CA THR A 179 0.82 -0.90 12.10
C THR A 179 -0.62 -0.50 11.74
N THR A 180 -1.21 0.39 12.51
CA THR A 180 -2.50 1.01 12.19
C THR A 180 -2.30 2.35 11.49
N THR A 181 -3.29 2.78 10.73
CA THR A 181 -3.29 4.08 10.05
C THR A 181 -3.07 5.23 11.04
N ARG A 182 -3.71 5.18 12.20
CA ARG A 182 -3.58 6.25 13.22
C ARG A 182 -2.19 6.28 13.84
N SER A 183 -1.59 5.13 14.15
CA SER A 183 -0.23 5.04 14.68
C SER A 183 0.78 5.59 13.67
N TRP A 184 0.68 5.16 12.41
CA TRP A 184 1.52 5.66 11.34
C TRP A 184 1.41 7.19 11.18
N ILE A 185 0.21 7.77 11.18
CA ILE A 185 -0.01 9.23 11.10
C ILE A 185 0.64 9.95 12.28
N ALA A 186 0.54 9.41 13.48
CA ALA A 186 1.13 10.01 14.68
C ALA A 186 2.67 10.03 14.61
N GLU A 187 3.29 8.96 14.14
CA GLU A 187 4.75 8.87 13.95
C GLU A 187 5.27 9.86 12.92
N GLN A 188 4.57 9.98 11.78
CA GLN A 188 4.93 10.97 10.75
C GLN A 188 4.85 12.40 11.29
N SER A 189 3.84 12.69 12.10
CA SER A 189 3.64 14.02 12.70
C SER A 189 4.73 14.37 13.73
N ALA A 190 5.22 13.39 14.49
CA ALA A 190 6.31 13.56 15.44
C ALA A 190 7.65 13.82 14.73
N SER A 191 7.91 13.15 13.62
CA SER A 191 9.14 13.31 12.82
C SER A 191 9.25 14.71 12.21
N VAL A 192 8.14 15.31 11.78
CA VAL A 192 8.10 16.66 11.21
C VAL A 192 8.39 17.73 12.27
N SER A 193 7.95 17.54 13.51
CA SER A 193 8.18 18.49 14.61
C SER A 193 9.64 18.51 15.12
N CYS A 194 10.40 17.44 14.91
CA CYS A 194 11.82 17.35 15.29
C CYS A 194 12.78 18.02 14.30
N VAL A 195 12.36 18.32 13.07
CA VAL A 195 13.22 18.90 12.01
C VAL A 195 13.08 20.44 11.97
N GLY A 196 12.11 21.01 12.67
CA GLY A 196 11.80 22.46 12.69
C GLY A 196 12.26 23.22 13.96
N GLY A 197 13.16 22.64 14.75
CA GLY A 197 13.70 23.22 15.98
C GLY A 197 15.16 23.64 15.86
#